data_5a1029407b43f1cef424802eab2bbed8
#
_entry.id   5a1029407b43f1cef424802eab2bbed8
#
_cell.length_a   1.000
_cell.length_b   1.000
_cell.length_c   1.000
_cell.angle_alpha   90.00
_cell.angle_beta   90.00
_cell.angle_gamma   90.00
#
_symmetry.space_group_name_H-M   'P 1'
#
loop_
_entity.id
_entity.type
_entity.pdbx_description
1 polymer ?
#
loop_
_entity_poly.entity_id
_entity_poly.type
_entity_poly.pdbx_seq_one_letter_code
_entity_poly.pdbx_strand_id
1 'polypeptide(L)'
;MIVPYFKQEEQEKRSMKADMKNTKKHPGNSRIYEFSQDGNACIIKEPKTPRYWYNYLWNEDRYCAQVSQTGHGRSYYLSEKADMCMINRDDARYLYLRDEEAHACWNIGMGPLNREVEEYQCIHSIGYSLLQSRFREIQSSWRIFVPQKGFHEVWSLKIENTGERERTLSIF
;
A
#
# COMPACT_ATOMS: atom_id res chain seq x y z
N MET A 1 26.98 14.38 0.80
CA MET A 1 26.62 14.32 2.24
C MET A 1 25.45 13.35 2.37
N ILE A 2 25.70 12.11 2.80
CA ILE A 2 24.67 11.04 2.88
C ILE A 2 23.97 11.24 4.21
N VAL A 3 22.69 11.62 4.16
CA VAL A 3 21.85 11.64 5.37
C VAL A 3 21.56 10.19 5.75
N PRO A 4 21.80 9.76 6.99
CA PRO A 4 21.59 8.38 7.38
C PRO A 4 20.11 7.98 7.23
N TYR A 5 19.86 6.88 6.57
CA TYR A 5 18.54 6.27 6.30
C TYR A 5 17.60 6.24 7.54
N PHE A 6 18.14 6.01 8.73
CA PHE A 6 17.40 5.99 10.00
C PHE A 6 16.76 7.33 10.41
N LYS A 7 17.33 8.49 10.04
CA LYS A 7 16.72 9.80 10.34
C LYS A 7 15.50 10.10 9.47
N GLN A 8 15.50 9.61 8.24
CA GLN A 8 14.33 9.72 7.35
C GLN A 8 13.14 8.91 7.87
N GLU A 9 13.37 7.67 8.34
CA GLU A 9 12.30 6.84 8.91
C GLU A 9 11.63 7.46 10.16
N GLU A 10 12.39 8.10 11.04
CA GLU A 10 11.80 8.76 12.21
C GLU A 10 10.99 10.02 11.85
N GLN A 11 11.42 10.75 10.86
CA GLN A 11 10.71 11.93 10.36
C GLN A 11 9.42 11.53 9.64
N GLU A 12 9.47 10.47 8.83
CA GLU A 12 8.29 9.88 8.19
C GLU A 12 7.29 9.32 9.24
N LYS A 13 7.77 8.64 10.28
CA LYS A 13 6.94 8.13 11.40
C LYS A 13 6.23 9.26 12.17
N ARG A 14 6.88 10.42 12.34
CA ARG A 14 6.28 11.58 13.00
C ARG A 14 5.24 12.26 12.11
N SER A 15 5.50 12.39 10.81
CA SER A 15 4.55 12.90 9.83
C SER A 15 3.33 12.00 9.73
N MET A 16 3.51 10.69 9.59
CA MET A 16 2.40 9.71 9.53
C MET A 16 1.51 9.72 10.78
N LYS A 17 2.08 9.87 12.00
CA LYS A 17 1.31 9.98 13.24
C LYS A 17 0.54 11.30 13.35
N ALA A 18 1.06 12.37 12.78
CA ALA A 18 0.40 13.68 12.75
C ALA A 18 -0.82 13.65 11.81
N ASP A 19 -0.69 13.02 10.64
CA ASP A 19 -1.75 12.92 9.64
C ASP A 19 -2.92 12.04 10.14
N MET A 20 -2.65 10.96 10.87
CA MET A 20 -3.69 10.11 11.48
C MET A 20 -4.52 10.82 12.56
N LYS A 21 -3.97 11.83 13.24
CA LYS A 21 -4.68 12.54 14.33
C LYS A 21 -5.56 13.70 13.87
N ASN A 22 -5.44 14.14 12.61
CA ASN A 22 -6.08 15.38 12.15
C ASN A 22 -7.29 15.18 11.23
N THR A 23 -7.80 13.96 11.08
CA THR A 23 -9.04 13.71 10.33
C THR A 23 -10.27 14.07 11.18
N LYS A 24 -10.58 15.35 11.27
CA LYS A 24 -11.92 15.78 11.72
C LYS A 24 -12.93 15.34 10.66
N LYS A 25 -13.83 14.42 11.03
CA LYS A 25 -15.01 14.06 10.25
C LYS A 25 -15.85 15.31 9.98
N HIS A 26 -15.87 15.80 8.74
CA HIS A 26 -16.88 16.75 8.28
C HIS A 26 -18.12 15.96 7.85
N PRO A 27 -19.30 16.23 8.38
CA PRO A 27 -20.55 15.65 7.90
C PRO A 27 -20.92 16.30 6.56
N GLY A 28 -20.99 15.52 5.48
CA GLY A 28 -21.54 15.93 4.20
C GLY A 28 -20.54 16.30 3.13
N ASN A 29 -19.91 15.37 2.54
CA ASN A 29 -19.11 15.24 1.33
C ASN A 29 -17.72 14.66 1.64
N SER A 30 -17.67 13.43 2.08
CA SER A 30 -16.39 12.73 2.26
C SER A 30 -15.78 12.46 0.88
N ARG A 31 -14.83 13.28 0.48
CA ARG A 31 -14.01 12.99 -0.70
C ARG A 31 -13.32 11.65 -0.48
N ILE A 32 -13.45 10.77 -1.44
CA ILE A 32 -12.81 9.43 -1.41
C ILE A 32 -11.29 9.51 -1.49
N TYR A 33 -10.74 10.68 -1.76
CA TYR A 33 -9.30 10.95 -1.79
C TYR A 33 -8.97 12.38 -1.34
N GLU A 34 -7.72 12.57 -0.97
CA GLU A 34 -7.09 13.88 -0.72
C GLU A 34 -5.62 13.84 -1.15
N PHE A 35 -5.01 15.01 -1.31
CA PHE A 35 -3.57 15.12 -1.50
C PHE A 35 -2.89 15.45 -0.17
N SER A 36 -1.65 14.95 0.01
CA SER A 36 -0.80 15.36 1.13
C SER A 36 -0.53 16.87 1.08
N GLN A 37 -0.17 17.47 2.22
CA GLN A 37 0.05 18.92 2.31
C GLN A 37 1.18 19.40 1.38
N ASP A 38 2.20 18.58 1.15
CA ASP A 38 3.32 18.84 0.24
C ASP A 38 2.99 18.52 -1.23
N GLY A 39 1.79 17.99 -1.52
CA GLY A 39 1.36 17.61 -2.87
C GLY A 39 2.02 16.35 -3.43
N ASN A 40 2.89 15.67 -2.68
CA ASN A 40 3.68 14.54 -3.17
C ASN A 40 2.96 13.18 -3.09
N ALA A 41 1.80 13.13 -2.47
CA ALA A 41 1.03 11.90 -2.33
C ALA A 41 -0.48 12.13 -2.55
N CYS A 42 -1.14 11.12 -3.14
CA CYS A 42 -2.58 10.98 -3.20
C CYS A 42 -3.01 9.93 -2.18
N ILE A 43 -3.83 10.32 -1.22
CA ILE A 43 -4.34 9.48 -0.15
C ILE A 43 -5.77 9.07 -0.50
N ILE A 44 -5.99 7.80 -0.77
CA ILE A 44 -7.27 7.21 -1.15
C ILE A 44 -7.85 6.51 0.08
N LYS A 45 -9.05 6.92 0.48
CA LYS A 45 -9.67 6.51 1.76
C LYS A 45 -10.59 5.31 1.64
N GLU A 46 -10.88 4.89 0.40
CA GLU A 46 -11.77 3.78 0.13
C GLU A 46 -11.16 2.83 -0.91
N PRO A 47 -11.23 1.51 -0.71
CA PRO A 47 -10.74 0.54 -1.69
C PRO A 47 -11.66 0.45 -2.91
N LYS A 48 -12.97 0.69 -2.74
CA LYS A 48 -13.99 0.61 -3.79
C LYS A 48 -14.13 1.95 -4.50
N THR A 49 -13.23 2.24 -5.43
CA THR A 49 -13.33 3.40 -6.33
C THR A 49 -14.08 3.00 -7.61
N PRO A 50 -14.67 3.95 -8.39
CA PRO A 50 -15.38 3.64 -9.64
C PRO A 50 -14.54 2.90 -10.69
N ARG A 51 -13.22 3.05 -10.63
CA ARG A 51 -12.22 2.34 -11.41
C ARG A 51 -10.93 2.27 -10.60
N TYR A 52 -10.00 1.39 -10.98
CA TYR A 52 -8.67 1.37 -10.36
C TYR A 52 -7.92 2.67 -10.62
N TRP A 53 -7.32 3.21 -9.58
CA TRP A 53 -6.41 4.36 -9.61
C TRP A 53 -5.00 3.85 -9.40
N TYR A 54 -4.18 3.97 -10.42
CA TYR A 54 -2.85 3.37 -10.46
C TYR A 54 -1.75 4.37 -10.17
N ASN A 55 -0.78 3.95 -9.37
CA ASN A 55 0.55 4.50 -9.31
C ASN A 55 1.48 3.71 -10.23
N TYR A 56 2.37 4.37 -10.93
CA TYR A 56 3.34 3.77 -11.84
C TYR A 56 4.74 4.00 -11.28
N LEU A 57 5.37 2.96 -10.75
CA LEU A 57 6.67 2.98 -10.13
C LEU A 57 7.71 2.50 -11.13
N TRP A 58 8.53 3.41 -11.61
CA TRP A 58 9.56 3.17 -12.63
C TRP A 58 10.96 3.22 -12.04
N ASN A 59 11.91 2.52 -12.71
CA ASN A 59 13.33 2.61 -12.42
C ASN A 59 14.19 2.88 -13.69
N GLU A 60 15.52 2.98 -13.48
CA GLU A 60 16.48 3.26 -14.53
C GLU A 60 16.56 2.13 -15.59
N ASP A 61 16.29 0.89 -15.21
CA ASP A 61 16.26 -0.28 -16.10
C ASP A 61 14.93 -0.43 -16.85
N ARG A 62 14.09 0.60 -16.80
CA ARG A 62 12.78 0.63 -17.49
C ARG A 62 11.81 -0.44 -17.00
N TYR A 63 11.98 -0.91 -15.76
CA TYR A 63 11.00 -1.73 -15.09
C TYR A 63 9.88 -0.86 -14.52
N CYS A 64 8.64 -1.32 -14.62
CA CYS A 64 7.46 -0.68 -14.08
C CYS A 64 6.63 -1.64 -13.23
N ALA A 65 6.28 -1.20 -12.04
CA ALA A 65 5.20 -1.77 -11.25
C ALA A 65 3.99 -0.82 -11.28
N GLN A 66 2.91 -1.25 -11.90
CA GLN A 66 1.61 -0.59 -11.86
C GLN A 66 0.87 -1.05 -10.61
N VAL A 67 0.57 -0.15 -9.67
CA VAL A 67 -0.04 -0.47 -8.38
C VAL A 67 -1.34 0.31 -8.20
N SER A 68 -2.46 -0.40 -8.06
CA SER A 68 -3.76 0.22 -7.78
C SER A 68 -3.93 0.53 -6.29
N GLN A 69 -5.01 1.25 -5.94
CA GLN A 69 -5.38 1.49 -4.56
C GLN A 69 -5.61 0.19 -3.76
N THR A 70 -5.89 -0.94 -4.41
CA THR A 70 -6.05 -2.25 -3.77
C THR A 70 -4.80 -3.12 -3.82
N GLY A 71 -3.67 -2.59 -4.31
CA GLY A 71 -2.42 -3.32 -4.47
C GLY A 71 -2.31 -4.10 -5.78
N HIS A 72 -3.41 -4.27 -6.50
CA HIS A 72 -3.43 -4.98 -7.79
C HIS A 72 -2.69 -4.19 -8.87
N GLY A 73 -2.34 -4.85 -9.95
CA GLY A 73 -1.71 -4.23 -11.11
C GLY A 73 -0.65 -5.13 -11.74
N ARG A 74 -0.04 -4.61 -12.76
CA ARG A 74 0.90 -5.34 -13.63
C ARG A 74 2.33 -4.96 -13.33
N SER A 75 3.25 -5.86 -13.67
CA SER A 75 4.68 -5.57 -13.69
C SER A 75 5.23 -5.91 -15.07
N TYR A 76 6.01 -5.01 -15.61
CA TYR A 76 6.62 -5.16 -16.92
C TYR A 76 7.91 -4.35 -17.04
N TYR A 77 8.70 -4.62 -18.04
CA TYR A 77 9.81 -3.76 -18.44
C TYR A 77 9.72 -3.44 -19.93
N LEU A 78 10.32 -2.32 -20.33
CA LEU A 78 10.46 -1.96 -21.73
C LEU A 78 11.83 -2.43 -22.23
N SER A 79 11.83 -3.22 -23.32
CA SER A 79 13.05 -3.62 -24.02
C SER A 79 13.74 -2.39 -24.63
N GLU A 80 14.96 -2.57 -25.15
CA GLU A 80 15.67 -1.50 -25.87
C GLU A 80 14.90 -0.98 -27.08
N LYS A 81 14.07 -1.83 -27.69
CA LYS A 81 13.19 -1.49 -28.81
C LYS A 81 11.84 -0.93 -28.38
N ALA A 82 11.68 -0.64 -27.08
CA ALA A 82 10.43 -0.20 -26.46
C ALA A 82 9.27 -1.22 -26.50
N ASP A 83 9.55 -2.50 -26.73
CA ASP A 83 8.56 -3.56 -26.59
C ASP A 83 8.25 -3.80 -25.12
N MET A 84 6.96 -3.91 -24.79
CA MET A 84 6.51 -4.19 -23.43
C MET A 84 6.64 -5.68 -23.12
N CYS A 85 7.59 -6.03 -22.24
CA CYS A 85 7.81 -7.39 -21.78
C CYS A 85 7.12 -7.60 -20.42
N MET A 86 6.02 -8.33 -20.43
CA MET A 86 5.22 -8.57 -19.21
C MET A 86 5.92 -9.58 -18.30
N ILE A 87 6.10 -9.20 -17.04
CA ILE A 87 6.59 -10.09 -15.98
C ILE A 87 5.41 -10.68 -15.22
N ASN A 88 4.45 -9.83 -14.82
CA ASN A 88 3.23 -10.23 -14.13
C ASN A 88 2.01 -9.69 -14.89
N ARG A 89 1.05 -10.57 -15.16
CA ARG A 89 -0.24 -10.26 -15.80
C ARG A 89 -1.36 -10.35 -14.76
N ASP A 90 -2.51 -9.83 -15.11
CA ASP A 90 -3.80 -10.15 -14.50
C ASP A 90 -3.92 -9.81 -13.00
N ASP A 91 -3.44 -8.62 -12.61
CA ASP A 91 -3.68 -8.03 -11.29
C ASP A 91 -3.29 -8.91 -10.08
N ALA A 92 -2.27 -9.75 -10.22
CA ALA A 92 -1.92 -10.86 -9.33
C ALA A 92 -1.06 -10.49 -8.11
N ARG A 93 -1.25 -9.31 -7.48
CA ARG A 93 -0.64 -9.03 -6.18
C ARG A 93 -1.67 -9.20 -5.09
N TYR A 94 -1.49 -10.24 -4.29
CA TYR A 94 -2.35 -10.51 -3.14
C TYR A 94 -1.48 -10.71 -1.90
N LEU A 95 -1.95 -10.20 -0.77
CA LEU A 95 -1.31 -10.41 0.52
C LEU A 95 -2.39 -10.72 1.55
N TYR A 96 -2.47 -12.00 1.88
CA TYR A 96 -3.45 -12.52 2.82
C TYR A 96 -2.87 -12.63 4.22
N LEU A 97 -3.67 -12.26 5.18
CA LEU A 97 -3.43 -12.50 6.59
C LEU A 97 -4.52 -13.43 7.12
N ARG A 98 -4.13 -14.38 7.94
CA ARG A 98 -5.04 -15.29 8.64
C ARG A 98 -4.73 -15.27 10.12
N ASP A 99 -5.75 -15.06 10.92
CA ASP A 99 -5.74 -15.22 12.34
C ASP A 99 -6.09 -16.68 12.66
N GLU A 100 -5.17 -17.39 13.26
CA GLU A 100 -5.32 -18.84 13.49
C GLU A 100 -6.32 -19.15 14.61
N GLU A 101 -6.39 -18.30 15.64
CA GLU A 101 -7.34 -18.49 16.73
C GLU A 101 -8.78 -18.14 16.33
N ALA A 102 -8.95 -17.05 15.60
CA ALA A 102 -10.25 -16.59 15.18
C ALA A 102 -10.74 -17.22 13.87
N HIS A 103 -9.91 -18.05 13.20
CA HIS A 103 -10.16 -18.63 11.88
C HIS A 103 -10.63 -17.60 10.86
N ALA A 104 -10.08 -16.39 10.92
CA ALA A 104 -10.45 -15.28 10.08
C ALA A 104 -9.34 -14.94 9.10
N CYS A 105 -9.68 -14.86 7.82
CA CYS A 105 -8.75 -14.48 6.75
C CYS A 105 -9.21 -13.17 6.12
N TRP A 106 -8.25 -12.28 5.83
CA TRP A 106 -8.49 -11.03 5.10
C TRP A 106 -7.31 -10.69 4.19
N ASN A 107 -7.53 -9.75 3.28
CA ASN A 107 -6.50 -9.19 2.41
C ASN A 107 -6.34 -7.71 2.73
N ILE A 108 -5.12 -7.22 2.79
CA ILE A 108 -4.84 -5.80 3.09
C ILE A 108 -5.48 -4.87 2.05
N GLY A 109 -5.45 -5.27 0.77
CA GLY A 109 -6.08 -4.54 -0.34
C GLY A 109 -7.59 -4.83 -0.54
N MET A 110 -8.24 -5.60 0.36
CA MET A 110 -9.62 -6.08 0.31
C MET A 110 -9.93 -7.13 -0.75
N GLY A 111 -9.52 -6.98 -1.98
CA GLY A 111 -9.81 -7.98 -3.03
C GLY A 111 -8.86 -9.18 -2.97
N PRO A 112 -9.27 -10.39 -3.39
CA PRO A 112 -10.61 -10.76 -3.86
C PRO A 112 -11.59 -11.17 -2.75
N LEU A 113 -11.16 -11.31 -1.49
CA LEU A 113 -12.03 -11.75 -0.39
C LEU A 113 -13.16 -10.75 -0.09
N ASN A 114 -12.96 -9.47 -0.43
CA ASN A 114 -13.90 -8.36 -0.21
C ASN A 114 -14.41 -8.29 1.24
N ARG A 115 -13.58 -8.72 2.20
CA ARG A 115 -13.92 -8.62 3.61
C ARG A 115 -13.78 -7.17 4.05
N GLU A 116 -14.81 -6.63 4.62
CA GLU A 116 -14.78 -5.28 5.18
C GLU A 116 -13.75 -5.18 6.31
N VAL A 117 -12.98 -4.12 6.28
CA VAL A 117 -11.99 -3.75 7.28
C VAL A 117 -12.48 -2.49 8.01
N GLU A 118 -12.04 -2.29 9.24
CA GLU A 118 -12.48 -1.18 10.09
C GLU A 118 -11.92 0.15 9.61
N GLU A 119 -10.69 0.12 9.11
CA GLU A 119 -9.99 1.28 8.56
C GLU A 119 -9.25 0.87 7.31
N TYR A 120 -9.24 1.75 6.33
CA TYR A 120 -8.52 1.56 5.08
C TYR A 120 -7.98 2.87 4.55
N GLN A 121 -6.75 2.85 4.06
CA GLN A 121 -6.22 3.88 3.17
C GLN A 121 -5.14 3.33 2.25
N CYS A 122 -5.04 3.94 1.07
CA CYS A 122 -3.92 3.74 0.16
C CYS A 122 -3.26 5.08 -0.12
N ILE A 123 -1.94 5.14 0.02
CA ILE A 123 -1.13 6.32 -0.24
C ILE A 123 -0.30 6.03 -1.49
N HIS A 124 -0.63 6.69 -2.59
CA HIS A 124 0.20 6.72 -3.79
C HIS A 124 1.13 7.92 -3.73
N SER A 125 2.40 7.66 -3.50
CA SER A 125 3.45 8.67 -3.41
C SER A 125 4.47 8.51 -4.54
N ILE A 126 5.33 9.51 -4.69
CA ILE A 126 6.48 9.41 -5.59
C ILE A 126 7.41 8.31 -5.06
N GLY A 127 7.58 7.24 -5.86
CA GLY A 127 8.49 6.13 -5.56
C GLY A 127 7.92 4.98 -4.74
N TYR A 128 6.70 5.08 -4.19
CA TYR A 128 6.05 3.95 -3.51
C TYR A 128 4.53 4.03 -3.49
N SER A 129 3.90 2.89 -3.24
CA SER A 129 2.51 2.81 -2.81
C SER A 129 2.44 2.13 -1.45
N LEU A 130 1.61 2.65 -0.55
CA LEU A 130 1.43 2.13 0.80
C LEU A 130 -0.04 1.87 1.05
N LEU A 131 -0.39 0.60 1.26
CA LEU A 131 -1.73 0.20 1.66
C LEU A 131 -1.75 -0.06 3.16
N GLN A 132 -2.74 0.48 3.84
CA GLN A 132 -2.94 0.30 5.27
C GLN A 132 -4.37 -0.10 5.55
N SER A 133 -4.54 -1.08 6.42
CA SER A 133 -5.85 -1.52 6.87
C SER A 133 -5.80 -1.97 8.32
N ARG A 134 -6.95 -1.88 9.00
CA ARG A 134 -7.14 -2.45 10.34
C ARG A 134 -8.30 -3.45 10.32
N PHE A 135 -8.04 -4.63 10.84
CA PHE A 135 -9.01 -5.66 11.00
C PHE A 135 -8.84 -6.35 12.36
N ARG A 136 -9.87 -6.31 13.21
CA ARG A 136 -9.89 -6.93 14.54
C ARG A 136 -8.63 -6.63 15.37
N GLU A 137 -8.29 -5.36 15.54
CA GLU A 137 -7.12 -4.88 16.29
C GLU A 137 -5.76 -5.18 15.65
N ILE A 138 -5.74 -5.85 14.49
CA ILE A 138 -4.51 -6.02 13.70
C ILE A 138 -4.41 -4.89 12.69
N GLN A 139 -3.40 -4.05 12.88
CA GLN A 139 -3.05 -3.00 11.93
C GLN A 139 -1.99 -3.53 10.97
N SER A 140 -2.24 -3.38 9.68
CA SER A 140 -1.37 -3.88 8.61
C SER A 140 -0.96 -2.74 7.70
N SER A 141 0.31 -2.71 7.31
CA SER A 141 0.87 -1.75 6.35
C SER A 141 1.69 -2.50 5.31
N TRP A 142 1.29 -2.41 4.07
CA TRP A 142 1.96 -3.03 2.92
C TRP A 142 2.50 -1.96 1.99
N ARG A 143 3.82 -1.78 1.98
CA ARG A 143 4.52 -0.85 1.11
C ARG A 143 5.08 -1.58 -0.10
N ILE A 144 4.79 -1.08 -1.29
CA ILE A 144 5.29 -1.57 -2.57
C ILE A 144 6.15 -0.48 -3.19
N PHE A 145 7.37 -0.80 -3.56
CA PHE A 145 8.26 0.12 -4.27
C PHE A 145 9.16 -0.62 -5.25
N VAL A 146 9.71 0.13 -6.19
CA VAL A 146 10.66 -0.36 -7.20
C VAL A 146 12.03 0.22 -6.88
N PRO A 147 13.08 -0.63 -6.69
CA PRO A 147 14.45 -0.16 -6.53
C PRO A 147 14.95 0.56 -7.79
N GLN A 148 15.98 1.40 -7.64
CA GLN A 148 16.56 2.16 -8.77
C GLN A 148 17.01 1.27 -9.93
N LYS A 149 17.42 0.03 -9.65
CA LYS A 149 17.92 -0.95 -10.64
C LYS A 149 17.29 -2.31 -10.43
N GLY A 150 17.31 -3.09 -11.51
CA GLY A 150 16.79 -4.45 -11.54
C GLY A 150 15.34 -4.55 -12.01
N PHE A 151 14.90 -5.78 -12.25
CA PHE A 151 13.57 -6.09 -12.79
C PHE A 151 12.69 -6.71 -11.71
N HIS A 152 12.55 -6.02 -10.58
CA HIS A 152 11.77 -6.49 -9.43
C HIS A 152 11.15 -5.35 -8.65
N GLU A 153 10.15 -5.67 -7.88
CA GLU A 153 9.56 -4.81 -6.85
C GLU A 153 9.82 -5.40 -5.48
N VAL A 154 9.81 -4.55 -4.48
CA VAL A 154 9.98 -4.93 -3.06
C VAL A 154 8.69 -4.68 -2.32
N TRP A 155 8.26 -5.69 -1.56
CA TRP A 155 7.13 -5.61 -0.66
C TRP A 155 7.61 -5.61 0.78
N SER A 156 7.32 -4.54 1.50
CA SER A 156 7.59 -4.42 2.92
C SER A 156 6.27 -4.50 3.68
N LEU A 157 6.15 -5.46 4.56
CA LEU A 157 4.97 -5.66 5.39
C LEU A 157 5.30 -5.33 6.85
N LYS A 158 4.47 -4.46 7.45
CA LYS A 158 4.45 -4.23 8.89
C LYS A 158 3.08 -4.67 9.41
N ILE A 159 3.10 -5.50 10.45
CA ILE A 159 1.91 -5.93 11.19
C ILE A 159 2.08 -5.51 12.64
N GLU A 160 1.03 -4.97 13.21
CA GLU A 160 0.99 -4.52 14.61
C GLU A 160 -0.31 -5.01 15.25
N ASN A 161 -0.17 -5.75 16.33
CA ASN A 161 -1.30 -6.10 17.20
C ASN A 161 -1.52 -4.92 18.15
N THR A 162 -2.64 -4.24 18.00
CA THR A 162 -3.04 -3.09 18.85
C THR A 162 -3.95 -3.51 20.00
N GLY A 163 -4.31 -4.79 20.07
CA GLY A 163 -5.11 -5.36 21.15
C GLY A 163 -4.26 -5.89 22.30
N GLU A 164 -4.93 -6.29 23.37
CA GLU A 164 -4.29 -6.82 24.58
C GLU A 164 -3.98 -8.33 24.50
N ARG A 165 -4.61 -9.05 23.56
CA ARG A 165 -4.49 -10.50 23.44
C ARG A 165 -3.39 -10.86 22.43
N GLU A 166 -2.56 -11.80 22.78
CA GLU A 166 -1.63 -12.43 21.84
C GLU A 166 -2.38 -13.09 20.69
N ARG A 167 -1.84 -13.00 19.47
CA ARG A 167 -2.45 -13.51 18.25
C ARG A 167 -1.41 -14.21 17.37
N THR A 168 -1.76 -15.37 16.88
CA THR A 168 -0.96 -16.10 15.89
C THR A 168 -1.48 -15.81 14.50
N LEU A 169 -0.62 -15.26 13.63
CA LEU A 169 -0.98 -14.88 12.26
C LEU A 169 -0.15 -15.66 11.25
N SER A 170 -0.83 -16.15 10.20
CA SER A 170 -0.20 -16.68 9.00
C SER A 170 -0.30 -15.66 7.86
N ILE A 171 0.75 -15.60 7.04
CA ILE A 171 0.87 -14.68 5.88
C ILE A 171 1.01 -15.53 4.63
N PHE A 172 0.23 -15.18 3.58
CA PHE A 172 0.23 -15.86 2.29
C PHE A 172 0.33 -14.85 1.16
#